data_8ced241f8f9f1be645f33a4698d729bc
#
_entry.id   8ced241f8f9f1be645f33a4698d729bc
#
_cell.length_a   1.000
_cell.length_b   1.000
_cell.length_c   1.000
_cell.angle_alpha   90.00
_cell.angle_beta   90.00
_cell.angle_gamma   90.00
#
_symmetry.space_group_name_H-M   'P 1'
#
loop_
_entity.id
_entity.type
_entity.pdbx_description
1 polymer ?
#
loop_
_entity_poly.entity_id
_entity_poly.type
_entity_poly.pdbx_seq_one_letter_code
_entity_poly.pdbx_strand_id
1 'polypeptide(L)'
;MFTGRRTWAVMAAAITLIGFTAACGDDDDSASGGGGGDEEAGSIWVLLPDTASSDRWENDDRRYFTEAFEAAGLTEDQDFHIVNAEGDATTQQSQAEQAIADEASVIVLTSLDTGSGATIIEQAQEADVQVVEYDRFNTGGPGGAAYVSFDNVQVGAAMAEAMEPAIDAMGVDTPQVVMLNGGEEDNNSFLFRTGYNETVEARVEAGDWALVDDQFVPGWDNAEAQTIMEQILVDANNDVNAVFAANDGLANSTINALEGAGIGPIPVSGQDATTAGMQNIALGKQTVSVYKPIQDEAGVAAAVALALRSGDDIEDAATSYESALASGGASVSIIGIDAESGEPAESAEGDGVVPYVALVPIGVTVDNMADTVIADGFRTVDEVCTGDVAETEFCQQNS
;
A
#
# COMPACT_ATOMS: atom_id res chain seq x y z
N MET A 1 -62.25 -22.96 29.31
CA MET A 1 -63.49 -22.36 28.74
C MET A 1 -63.11 -21.78 27.40
N PHE A 2 -63.85 -22.29 26.36
CA PHE A 2 -63.97 -21.85 24.96
C PHE A 2 -62.66 -21.79 24.13
N THR A 3 -62.25 -22.79 23.38
CA THR A 3 -62.74 -23.39 22.09
C THR A 3 -63.02 -22.38 20.99
N GLY A 4 -62.28 -22.52 19.88
CA GLY A 4 -62.55 -21.82 18.62
C GLY A 4 -61.61 -22.30 17.51
N ARG A 5 -61.86 -23.54 17.02
CA ARG A 5 -61.38 -24.05 15.71
C ARG A 5 -62.17 -23.38 14.62
N ARG A 6 -61.53 -22.97 13.54
CA ARG A 6 -62.14 -23.03 12.19
C ARG A 6 -61.13 -23.29 11.11
N THR A 7 -61.46 -24.27 10.37
CA THR A 7 -60.84 -24.98 9.27
C THR A 7 -61.20 -24.36 7.91
N TRP A 8 -60.36 -24.70 6.91
CA TRP A 8 -60.63 -24.92 5.48
C TRP A 8 -60.62 -23.70 4.55
N ALA A 9 -59.74 -23.68 3.51
CA ALA A 9 -60.13 -24.18 2.18
C ALA A 9 -58.90 -24.30 1.26
N VAL A 10 -58.78 -25.51 0.73
CA VAL A 10 -57.95 -25.88 -0.42
C VAL A 10 -58.67 -25.42 -1.69
N MET A 11 -57.95 -24.78 -2.63
CA MET A 11 -58.40 -24.70 -4.03
C MET A 11 -57.27 -25.11 -4.95
N ALA A 12 -57.47 -26.27 -5.57
CA ALA A 12 -56.74 -26.78 -6.72
C ALA A 12 -57.43 -26.30 -7.99
N ALA A 13 -56.70 -25.90 -9.02
CA ALA A 13 -57.18 -25.79 -10.40
C ALA A 13 -55.97 -25.98 -11.33
N ALA A 14 -55.95 -26.98 -11.90
CA ALA A 14 -56.07 -27.73 -13.12
C ALA A 14 -55.32 -27.15 -14.33
N ILE A 15 -54.50 -28.03 -14.83
CA ILE A 15 -53.71 -28.16 -16.06
C ILE A 15 -54.54 -27.84 -17.31
N THR A 16 -53.91 -27.14 -18.28
CA THR A 16 -54.25 -27.27 -19.69
C THR A 16 -53.01 -27.39 -20.55
N LEU A 17 -52.70 -28.61 -20.99
CA LEU A 17 -51.81 -28.90 -22.12
C LEU A 17 -52.51 -28.48 -23.41
N ILE A 18 -51.82 -27.72 -24.26
CA ILE A 18 -52.12 -27.64 -25.69
C ILE A 18 -50.83 -27.97 -26.44
N GLY A 19 -50.80 -29.15 -27.00
CA GLY A 19 -49.82 -29.56 -28.00
C GLY A 19 -50.21 -29.02 -29.37
N PHE A 20 -49.19 -28.56 -30.13
CA PHE A 20 -49.31 -28.49 -31.60
C PHE A 20 -48.06 -29.05 -32.25
N THR A 21 -48.33 -29.76 -33.30
CA THR A 21 -47.52 -30.67 -34.10
C THR A 21 -46.54 -29.96 -35.02
N ALA A 22 -45.48 -30.70 -35.34
CA ALA A 22 -44.39 -30.42 -36.28
C ALA A 22 -44.89 -30.09 -37.71
N ALA A 23 -44.13 -29.20 -38.36
CA ALA A 23 -43.97 -29.20 -39.84
C ALA A 23 -42.51 -28.84 -40.13
N CYS A 24 -41.84 -29.77 -40.85
CA CYS A 24 -40.51 -29.57 -41.45
C CYS A 24 -40.59 -28.58 -42.63
N GLY A 25 -39.56 -27.77 -42.77
CA GLY A 25 -39.24 -26.98 -43.95
C GLY A 25 -37.80 -26.56 -43.86
N ASP A 26 -36.95 -27.20 -44.69
CA ASP A 26 -35.58 -26.76 -44.99
C ASP A 26 -35.63 -25.37 -45.62
N ASP A 27 -34.70 -24.50 -45.18
CA ASP A 27 -33.82 -23.72 -46.07
C ASP A 27 -32.80 -22.94 -45.25
N ASP A 28 -31.57 -22.99 -45.70
CA ASP A 28 -30.38 -22.30 -45.20
C ASP A 28 -30.58 -20.79 -45.06
N ASP A 29 -30.15 -20.23 -43.89
CA ASP A 29 -29.23 -19.07 -43.90
C ASP A 29 -28.65 -18.84 -42.51
N SER A 30 -27.34 -18.81 -42.50
CA SER A 30 -26.48 -18.53 -41.36
C SER A 30 -26.72 -17.13 -40.80
N ALA A 31 -27.26 -17.04 -39.61
CA ALA A 31 -27.06 -15.88 -38.76
C ALA A 31 -26.68 -16.40 -37.36
N SER A 32 -25.38 -16.51 -37.13
CA SER A 32 -24.77 -16.64 -35.82
C SER A 32 -25.09 -15.39 -35.03
N GLY A 33 -26.21 -15.39 -34.35
CA GLY A 33 -26.52 -14.46 -33.27
C GLY A 33 -26.03 -15.11 -31.97
N GLY A 34 -24.79 -14.93 -31.63
CA GLY A 34 -24.31 -15.15 -30.29
C GLY A 34 -24.98 -14.11 -29.39
N GLY A 35 -26.03 -14.52 -28.70
CA GLY A 35 -26.50 -13.83 -27.52
C GLY A 35 -25.52 -14.17 -26.41
N GLY A 36 -24.42 -13.43 -26.30
CA GLY A 36 -23.73 -13.26 -25.04
C GLY A 36 -24.74 -12.52 -24.15
N GLY A 37 -25.28 -13.18 -23.15
CA GLY A 37 -25.81 -12.46 -22.03
C GLY A 37 -24.63 -11.65 -21.47
N ASP A 38 -24.81 -10.36 -21.33
CA ASP A 38 -23.93 -9.56 -20.48
C ASP A 38 -24.12 -10.15 -19.07
N GLU A 39 -23.26 -11.10 -18.68
CA GLU A 39 -23.07 -11.41 -17.28
C GLU A 39 -22.56 -10.09 -16.68
N GLU A 40 -23.35 -9.49 -15.79
CA GLU A 40 -22.90 -8.29 -15.08
C GLU A 40 -21.60 -8.68 -14.38
N ALA A 41 -20.51 -8.00 -14.74
CA ALA A 41 -19.22 -8.21 -14.11
C ALA A 41 -19.36 -7.95 -12.60
N GLY A 42 -18.89 -8.87 -11.75
CA GLY A 42 -18.98 -8.74 -10.29
C GLY A 42 -18.34 -7.43 -9.77
N SER A 43 -18.59 -7.10 -8.52
CA SER A 43 -18.03 -5.90 -7.87
C SER A 43 -16.52 -6.00 -7.63
N ILE A 44 -15.88 -4.85 -7.36
CA ILE A 44 -14.51 -4.74 -6.88
C ILE A 44 -14.54 -4.38 -5.39
N TRP A 45 -13.79 -5.08 -4.56
CA TRP A 45 -13.65 -4.78 -3.15
C TRP A 45 -12.23 -4.34 -2.81
N VAL A 46 -12.08 -3.17 -2.18
CA VAL A 46 -10.81 -2.69 -1.63
C VAL A 46 -10.82 -2.90 -0.12
N LEU A 47 -9.90 -3.72 0.37
CA LEU A 47 -9.76 -4.05 1.79
C LEU A 47 -8.54 -3.34 2.35
N LEU A 48 -8.77 -2.25 3.09
CA LEU A 48 -7.75 -1.45 3.75
C LEU A 48 -7.45 -1.99 5.15
N PRO A 49 -6.20 -1.86 5.67
CA PRO A 49 -5.79 -2.55 6.89
C PRO A 49 -6.24 -1.85 8.17
N ASP A 50 -5.92 -0.58 8.33
CA ASP A 50 -6.10 0.15 9.58
C ASP A 50 -6.02 1.67 9.38
N THR A 51 -5.99 2.42 10.49
CA THR A 51 -5.75 3.87 10.52
C THR A 51 -4.57 4.23 11.43
N ALA A 52 -3.93 3.24 12.06
CA ALA A 52 -2.90 3.44 13.06
C ALA A 52 -1.48 3.29 12.52
N SER A 53 -1.23 2.36 11.60
CA SER A 53 0.08 2.15 10.97
C SER A 53 0.46 3.30 10.03
N SER A 54 -0.52 3.83 9.30
CA SER A 54 -0.42 5.06 8.51
C SER A 54 -1.80 5.67 8.31
N ASP A 55 -1.93 6.98 8.41
CA ASP A 55 -3.18 7.70 8.17
C ASP A 55 -3.56 7.80 6.68
N ARG A 56 -2.62 7.44 5.79
CA ARG A 56 -2.84 7.47 4.33
C ARG A 56 -4.01 6.58 3.90
N TRP A 57 -4.20 5.42 4.54
CA TRP A 57 -5.23 4.44 4.12
C TRP A 57 -6.63 5.03 4.01
N GLU A 58 -7.04 5.87 4.98
CA GLU A 58 -8.34 6.55 4.96
C GLU A 58 -8.29 7.92 4.25
N ASN A 59 -7.18 8.65 4.38
CA ASN A 59 -7.12 10.03 3.88
C ASN A 59 -6.74 10.11 2.40
N ASP A 60 -5.87 9.22 1.93
CA ASP A 60 -5.30 9.24 0.60
C ASP A 60 -5.77 8.04 -0.24
N ASP A 61 -5.50 6.80 0.16
CA ASP A 61 -5.81 5.60 -0.63
C ASP A 61 -7.29 5.46 -0.93
N ARG A 62 -8.17 5.55 0.08
CA ARG A 62 -9.64 5.52 -0.12
C ARG A 62 -10.08 6.54 -1.15
N ARG A 63 -9.59 7.77 -1.03
CA ARG A 63 -9.95 8.87 -1.94
C ARG A 63 -9.52 8.55 -3.37
N TYR A 64 -8.27 8.12 -3.59
CA TYR A 64 -7.76 7.89 -4.93
C TYR A 64 -8.38 6.66 -5.60
N PHE A 65 -8.68 5.60 -4.85
CA PHE A 65 -9.47 4.49 -5.38
C PHE A 65 -10.89 4.92 -5.76
N THR A 66 -11.56 5.72 -4.92
CA THR A 66 -12.89 6.27 -5.24
C THR A 66 -12.83 7.08 -6.53
N GLU A 67 -11.88 8.04 -6.62
CA GLU A 67 -11.69 8.89 -7.81
C GLU A 67 -11.41 8.04 -9.08
N ALA A 68 -10.56 7.02 -8.98
CA ALA A 68 -10.20 6.17 -10.12
C ALA A 68 -11.39 5.33 -10.61
N PHE A 69 -12.15 4.70 -9.70
CA PHE A 69 -13.30 3.88 -10.08
C PHE A 69 -14.47 4.72 -10.57
N GLU A 70 -14.74 5.89 -9.95
CA GLU A 70 -15.76 6.82 -10.45
C GLU A 70 -15.41 7.38 -11.84
N ALA A 71 -14.12 7.68 -12.10
CA ALA A 71 -13.65 8.09 -13.42
C ALA A 71 -13.84 6.99 -14.48
N ALA A 72 -13.79 5.72 -14.09
CA ALA A 72 -14.13 4.57 -14.93
C ALA A 72 -15.63 4.34 -15.08
N GLY A 73 -16.48 5.16 -14.44
CA GLY A 73 -17.94 5.10 -14.51
C GLY A 73 -18.59 4.12 -13.53
N LEU A 74 -17.84 3.64 -12.53
CA LEU A 74 -18.35 2.78 -11.48
C LEU A 74 -19.00 3.60 -10.35
N THR A 75 -19.89 2.99 -9.59
CA THR A 75 -20.64 3.60 -8.49
C THR A 75 -20.31 2.88 -7.19
N GLU A 76 -19.90 3.64 -6.14
CA GLU A 76 -19.65 3.09 -4.81
C GLU A 76 -20.92 2.43 -4.24
N ASP A 77 -20.76 1.38 -3.44
CA ASP A 77 -21.79 0.53 -2.87
C ASP A 77 -22.64 -0.27 -3.90
N GLN A 78 -22.28 -0.22 -5.19
CA GLN A 78 -22.89 -1.00 -6.26
C GLN A 78 -21.84 -1.78 -7.05
N ASP A 79 -20.90 -1.07 -7.69
CA ASP A 79 -19.87 -1.65 -8.56
C ASP A 79 -18.56 -1.84 -7.82
N PHE A 80 -18.30 -1.05 -6.77
CA PHE A 80 -17.13 -1.20 -5.90
C PHE A 80 -17.43 -0.85 -4.45
N HIS A 81 -16.65 -1.44 -3.53
CA HIS A 81 -16.72 -1.23 -2.09
C HIS A 81 -15.34 -0.97 -1.54
N ILE A 82 -15.19 0.01 -0.64
CA ILE A 82 -13.93 0.27 0.05
C ILE A 82 -14.19 0.17 1.55
N VAL A 83 -13.56 -0.82 2.20
CA VAL A 83 -13.73 -1.09 3.62
C VAL A 83 -12.39 -1.09 4.34
N ASN A 84 -12.39 -0.80 5.65
CA ASN A 84 -11.22 -0.79 6.48
C ASN A 84 -11.38 -1.77 7.64
N ALA A 85 -10.34 -2.54 7.94
CA ALA A 85 -10.37 -3.53 9.01
C ALA A 85 -10.09 -2.94 10.41
N GLU A 86 -9.71 -1.66 10.49
CA GLU A 86 -9.42 -0.95 11.74
C GLU A 86 -8.40 -1.69 12.64
N GLY A 87 -7.44 -2.37 12.03
CA GLY A 87 -6.40 -3.11 12.73
C GLY A 87 -6.83 -4.48 13.28
N ASP A 88 -8.01 -4.99 12.90
CA ASP A 88 -8.49 -6.29 13.34
C ASP A 88 -8.50 -7.32 12.20
N ALA A 89 -7.60 -8.31 12.27
CA ALA A 89 -7.45 -9.34 11.25
C ALA A 89 -8.73 -10.20 11.08
N THR A 90 -9.53 -10.37 12.14
CA THR A 90 -10.81 -11.09 12.06
C THR A 90 -11.85 -10.27 11.28
N THR A 91 -11.81 -8.95 11.45
CA THR A 91 -12.66 -8.03 10.68
C THR A 91 -12.26 -8.07 9.22
N GLN A 92 -10.96 -8.01 8.87
CA GLN A 92 -10.51 -8.10 7.48
C GLN A 92 -10.88 -9.42 6.83
N GLN A 93 -10.71 -10.53 7.56
CA GLN A 93 -11.16 -11.86 7.11
C GLN A 93 -12.66 -11.88 6.80
N SER A 94 -13.48 -11.30 7.70
CA SER A 94 -14.95 -11.24 7.51
C SER A 94 -15.33 -10.36 6.33
N GLN A 95 -14.60 -9.28 6.06
CA GLN A 95 -14.79 -8.43 4.89
C GLN A 95 -14.47 -9.17 3.60
N ALA A 96 -13.40 -9.97 3.57
CA ALA A 96 -13.07 -10.82 2.42
C ALA A 96 -14.13 -11.92 2.18
N GLU A 97 -14.59 -12.58 3.25
CA GLU A 97 -15.70 -13.55 3.16
C GLU A 97 -17.00 -12.91 2.64
N GLN A 98 -17.27 -11.66 3.02
CA GLN A 98 -18.41 -10.91 2.50
C GLN A 98 -18.24 -10.59 1.01
N ALA A 99 -17.05 -10.13 0.57
CA ALA A 99 -16.76 -9.88 -0.84
C ALA A 99 -16.99 -11.13 -1.71
N ILE A 100 -16.49 -12.28 -1.22
CA ILE A 100 -16.68 -13.58 -1.88
C ILE A 100 -18.18 -13.95 -1.94
N ALA A 101 -18.91 -13.77 -0.84
CA ALA A 101 -20.35 -14.09 -0.77
C ALA A 101 -21.20 -13.17 -1.65
N ASP A 102 -20.76 -11.94 -1.90
CA ASP A 102 -21.40 -10.97 -2.77
C ASP A 102 -20.93 -11.09 -4.25
N GLU A 103 -20.27 -12.22 -4.58
CA GLU A 103 -19.83 -12.55 -5.95
C GLU A 103 -18.89 -11.46 -6.55
N ALA A 104 -17.96 -10.92 -5.73
CA ALA A 104 -16.95 -10.00 -6.23
C ALA A 104 -16.12 -10.63 -7.35
N SER A 105 -15.76 -9.86 -8.36
CA SER A 105 -14.81 -10.30 -9.40
C SER A 105 -13.37 -10.15 -8.92
N VAL A 106 -13.09 -9.07 -8.15
CA VAL A 106 -11.74 -8.69 -7.74
C VAL A 106 -11.76 -8.18 -6.30
N ILE A 107 -10.77 -8.62 -5.53
CA ILE A 107 -10.40 -8.04 -4.24
C ILE A 107 -9.05 -7.34 -4.41
N VAL A 108 -8.97 -6.04 -4.06
CA VAL A 108 -7.72 -5.30 -3.89
C VAL A 108 -7.40 -5.34 -2.39
N LEU A 109 -6.33 -6.02 -2.02
CA LEU A 109 -6.02 -6.38 -0.64
C LEU A 109 -4.76 -5.67 -0.15
N THR A 110 -4.88 -4.85 0.89
CA THR A 110 -3.76 -4.48 1.75
C THR A 110 -3.92 -5.23 3.07
N SER A 111 -3.15 -6.27 3.27
CA SER A 111 -3.27 -7.13 4.45
C SER A 111 -2.73 -6.49 5.72
N LEU A 112 -3.27 -6.89 6.87
CA LEU A 112 -2.71 -6.53 8.18
C LEU A 112 -1.42 -7.29 8.48
N ASP A 113 -1.37 -8.56 8.07
CA ASP A 113 -0.18 -9.41 8.17
C ASP A 113 -0.14 -10.40 6.99
N THR A 114 1.06 -10.84 6.63
CA THR A 114 1.28 -11.71 5.47
C THR A 114 0.56 -13.05 5.57
N GLY A 115 0.44 -13.63 6.76
CA GLY A 115 -0.19 -14.94 6.96
C GLY A 115 -1.71 -14.90 6.81
N SER A 116 -2.38 -13.88 7.36
CA SER A 116 -3.83 -13.68 7.17
C SER A 116 -4.15 -13.28 5.73
N GLY A 117 -3.30 -12.47 5.10
CA GLY A 117 -3.43 -12.11 3.70
C GLY A 117 -3.32 -13.32 2.76
N ALA A 118 -2.34 -14.20 2.97
CA ALA A 118 -2.20 -15.43 2.21
C ALA A 118 -3.45 -16.33 2.32
N THR A 119 -4.07 -16.38 3.50
CA THR A 119 -5.33 -17.12 3.72
C THR A 119 -6.50 -16.51 2.95
N ILE A 120 -6.60 -15.18 2.92
CA ILE A 120 -7.64 -14.47 2.13
C ILE A 120 -7.46 -14.75 0.64
N ILE A 121 -6.22 -14.72 0.14
CA ILE A 121 -5.91 -15.01 -1.27
C ILE A 121 -6.31 -16.44 -1.63
N GLU A 122 -5.96 -17.44 -0.80
CA GLU A 122 -6.34 -18.83 -1.04
C GLU A 122 -7.86 -19.02 -1.12
N GLN A 123 -8.61 -18.42 -0.19
CA GLN A 123 -10.08 -18.49 -0.17
C GLN A 123 -10.73 -17.78 -1.37
N ALA A 124 -10.19 -16.62 -1.78
CA ALA A 124 -10.66 -15.90 -2.95
C ALA A 124 -10.45 -16.73 -4.23
N GLN A 125 -9.26 -17.34 -4.39
CA GLN A 125 -8.96 -18.20 -5.53
C GLN A 125 -9.83 -19.47 -5.58
N GLU A 126 -10.15 -20.08 -4.42
CA GLU A 126 -11.09 -21.20 -4.34
C GLU A 126 -12.50 -20.83 -4.81
N ALA A 127 -12.86 -19.55 -4.76
CA ALA A 127 -14.14 -18.98 -5.19
C ALA A 127 -14.08 -18.31 -6.57
N ASP A 128 -13.00 -18.48 -7.33
CA ASP A 128 -12.74 -17.83 -8.63
C ASP A 128 -12.72 -16.29 -8.57
N VAL A 129 -12.43 -15.69 -7.39
CA VAL A 129 -12.24 -14.26 -7.20
C VAL A 129 -10.77 -13.90 -7.39
N GLN A 130 -10.46 -12.91 -8.24
CA GLN A 130 -9.10 -12.45 -8.46
C GLN A 130 -8.64 -11.54 -7.31
N VAL A 131 -7.35 -11.61 -6.95
CA VAL A 131 -6.79 -10.72 -5.91
C VAL A 131 -5.66 -9.90 -6.49
N VAL A 132 -5.74 -8.58 -6.31
CA VAL A 132 -4.62 -7.65 -6.47
C VAL A 132 -4.06 -7.38 -5.08
N GLU A 133 -2.83 -7.77 -4.83
CA GLU A 133 -2.10 -7.37 -3.63
C GLU A 133 -1.68 -5.92 -3.77
N TYR A 134 -2.10 -5.06 -2.86
CA TYR A 134 -1.87 -3.62 -2.93
C TYR A 134 -0.99 -3.15 -1.79
N ASP A 135 0.08 -2.46 -2.11
CA ASP A 135 1.13 -1.94 -1.20
C ASP A 135 1.87 -3.04 -0.42
N ARG A 136 1.16 -3.97 0.22
CA ARG A 136 1.74 -5.05 1.03
C ARG A 136 1.65 -6.40 0.33
N PHE A 137 2.77 -7.11 0.25
CA PHE A 137 2.85 -8.44 -0.34
C PHE A 137 2.66 -9.54 0.70
N ASN A 138 1.96 -10.62 0.33
CA ASN A 138 1.65 -11.73 1.22
C ASN A 138 2.51 -12.96 0.90
N THR A 139 3.47 -13.24 1.76
CA THR A 139 4.40 -14.38 1.61
C THR A 139 3.82 -15.69 2.13
N GLY A 140 4.35 -16.81 1.63
CA GLY A 140 4.00 -18.15 2.12
C GLY A 140 2.64 -18.65 1.66
N GLY A 141 2.06 -18.06 0.60
CA GLY A 141 0.78 -18.42 0.02
C GLY A 141 0.83 -18.57 -1.51
N PRO A 142 -0.33 -18.69 -2.17
CA PRO A 142 -0.39 -18.85 -3.63
C PRO A 142 -0.02 -17.59 -4.39
N GLY A 143 -0.02 -16.43 -3.72
CA GLY A 143 0.10 -15.11 -4.35
C GLY A 143 -1.16 -14.67 -5.10
N GLY A 144 -1.33 -13.37 -5.28
CA GLY A 144 -2.43 -12.78 -6.04
C GLY A 144 -2.24 -12.88 -7.56
N ALA A 145 -3.19 -12.33 -8.31
CA ALA A 145 -3.08 -12.20 -9.77
C ALA A 145 -2.03 -11.15 -10.17
N ALA A 146 -1.83 -10.15 -9.33
CA ALA A 146 -0.80 -9.12 -9.43
C ALA A 146 -0.49 -8.55 -8.05
N TYR A 147 0.74 -8.03 -7.90
CA TYR A 147 1.13 -7.17 -6.79
C TYR A 147 1.41 -5.76 -7.34
N VAL A 148 0.80 -4.75 -6.75
CA VAL A 148 0.99 -3.34 -7.13
C VAL A 148 1.53 -2.59 -5.93
N SER A 149 2.75 -2.09 -6.04
CA SER A 149 3.42 -1.31 -5.00
C SER A 149 4.60 -0.52 -5.58
N PHE A 150 5.26 0.26 -4.74
CA PHE A 150 6.55 0.84 -5.09
C PHE A 150 7.65 -0.23 -5.03
N ASP A 151 8.74 -0.01 -5.76
CA ASP A 151 9.95 -0.81 -5.58
C ASP A 151 10.50 -0.57 -4.17
N ASN A 152 10.17 -1.48 -3.26
CA ASN A 152 10.43 -1.32 -1.83
C ASN A 152 11.92 -1.41 -1.47
N VAL A 153 12.73 -2.09 -2.29
CA VAL A 153 14.20 -2.05 -2.15
C VAL A 153 14.72 -0.66 -2.55
N GLN A 154 14.17 -0.06 -3.61
CA GLN A 154 14.52 1.30 -4.00
C GLN A 154 14.04 2.34 -2.97
N VAL A 155 12.94 2.11 -2.25
CA VAL A 155 12.55 2.97 -1.11
C VAL A 155 13.66 3.05 -0.09
N GLY A 156 14.19 1.91 0.36
CA GLY A 156 15.32 1.86 1.28
C GLY A 156 16.60 2.47 0.71
N ALA A 157 16.90 2.22 -0.56
CA ALA A 157 18.04 2.81 -1.24
C ALA A 157 17.93 4.34 -1.35
N ALA A 158 16.75 4.89 -1.62
CA ALA A 158 16.52 6.34 -1.66
C ALA A 158 16.69 7.00 -0.27
N MET A 159 16.34 6.30 0.82
CA MET A 159 16.69 6.74 2.17
C MET A 159 18.22 6.85 2.32
N ALA A 160 18.94 5.79 1.96
CA ALA A 160 20.39 5.74 2.09
C ALA A 160 21.09 6.81 1.25
N GLU A 161 20.64 7.04 0.01
CA GLU A 161 21.19 8.07 -0.88
C GLU A 161 21.15 9.47 -0.26
N ALA A 162 20.08 9.80 0.44
CA ALA A 162 19.96 11.09 1.13
C ALA A 162 20.68 11.13 2.49
N MET A 163 20.68 10.01 3.21
CA MET A 163 21.26 9.91 4.56
C MET A 163 22.78 9.91 4.54
N GLU A 164 23.41 9.17 3.62
CA GLU A 164 24.88 9.01 3.57
C GLU A 164 25.62 10.36 3.54
N PRO A 165 25.32 11.29 2.59
CA PRO A 165 25.99 12.59 2.58
C PRO A 165 25.67 13.46 3.82
N ALA A 166 24.48 13.32 4.40
CA ALA A 166 24.11 14.05 5.61
C ALA A 166 24.90 13.57 6.84
N ILE A 167 25.10 12.26 6.96
CA ILE A 167 25.92 11.66 8.02
C ILE A 167 27.38 12.08 7.86
N ASP A 168 27.94 11.99 6.65
CA ASP A 168 29.32 12.39 6.36
C ASP A 168 29.57 13.89 6.65
N ALA A 169 28.57 14.74 6.39
CA ALA A 169 28.64 16.18 6.66
C ALA A 169 28.73 16.53 8.16
N MET A 170 28.36 15.62 9.07
CA MET A 170 28.51 15.84 10.50
C MET A 170 29.98 15.91 10.94
N GLY A 171 30.90 15.31 10.18
CA GLY A 171 32.35 15.29 10.48
C GLY A 171 32.70 14.47 11.72
N VAL A 172 31.88 13.48 12.06
CA VAL A 172 32.16 12.49 13.10
C VAL A 172 33.02 11.38 12.50
N ASP A 173 34.11 11.01 13.17
CA ASP A 173 35.08 10.05 12.62
C ASP A 173 34.44 8.66 12.38
N THR A 174 33.57 8.20 13.28
CA THR A 174 32.83 6.92 13.17
C THR A 174 31.42 7.11 13.72
N PRO A 175 30.48 7.63 12.88
CA PRO A 175 29.09 7.84 13.28
C PRO A 175 28.42 6.56 13.77
N GLN A 176 27.68 6.70 14.87
CA GLN A 176 26.91 5.64 15.50
C GLN A 176 25.50 5.62 14.86
N VAL A 177 25.19 4.58 14.11
CA VAL A 177 23.98 4.47 13.30
C VAL A 177 23.01 3.46 13.92
N VAL A 178 21.72 3.77 13.89
CA VAL A 178 20.62 2.88 14.29
C VAL A 178 19.75 2.61 13.08
N MET A 179 19.27 1.37 12.94
CA MET A 179 18.21 1.00 12.03
C MET A 179 16.94 0.70 12.84
N LEU A 180 15.87 1.48 12.61
CA LEU A 180 14.57 1.32 13.23
C LEU A 180 13.57 0.93 12.14
N ASN A 181 13.40 -0.38 11.95
CA ASN A 181 12.63 -0.99 10.88
C ASN A 181 11.13 -0.99 11.20
N GLY A 182 10.30 -1.26 10.18
CA GLY A 182 8.87 -1.48 10.37
C GLY A 182 8.53 -2.80 11.06
N GLY A 183 7.28 -3.24 10.98
CA GLY A 183 6.84 -4.49 11.59
C GLY A 183 7.31 -5.74 10.81
N GLU A 184 7.67 -6.80 11.53
CA GLU A 184 8.06 -8.09 10.91
C GLU A 184 6.88 -8.82 10.25
N GLU A 185 5.65 -8.41 10.54
CA GLU A 185 4.42 -8.91 9.91
C GLU A 185 4.19 -8.36 8.50
N ASP A 186 4.99 -7.39 8.08
CA ASP A 186 4.92 -6.71 6.78
C ASP A 186 6.21 -6.93 5.99
N ASN A 187 6.11 -7.60 4.84
CA ASN A 187 7.25 -7.88 3.96
C ASN A 187 8.00 -6.60 3.52
N ASN A 188 7.31 -5.48 3.39
CA ASN A 188 7.93 -4.21 3.02
C ASN A 188 9.04 -3.78 3.99
N SER A 189 8.89 -4.08 5.28
CA SER A 189 9.91 -3.78 6.30
C SER A 189 11.27 -4.41 5.97
N PHE A 190 11.26 -5.65 5.51
CA PHE A 190 12.47 -6.36 5.11
C PHE A 190 13.06 -5.80 3.82
N LEU A 191 12.21 -5.44 2.84
CA LEU A 191 12.64 -4.87 1.57
C LEU A 191 13.24 -3.46 1.75
N PHE A 192 12.62 -2.59 2.57
CA PHE A 192 13.21 -1.29 2.92
C PHE A 192 14.55 -1.47 3.61
N ARG A 193 14.58 -2.37 4.61
CA ARG A 193 15.82 -2.70 5.31
C ARG A 193 16.90 -3.19 4.36
N THR A 194 16.57 -4.04 3.40
CA THR A 194 17.51 -4.49 2.37
C THR A 194 18.12 -3.31 1.63
N GLY A 195 17.29 -2.35 1.19
CA GLY A 195 17.74 -1.19 0.43
C GLY A 195 18.72 -0.29 1.18
N TYR A 196 18.40 0.12 2.43
CA TYR A 196 19.34 0.98 3.18
C TYR A 196 20.46 0.21 3.84
N ASN A 197 20.28 -1.08 4.17
CA ASN A 197 21.32 -1.89 4.79
C ASN A 197 22.50 -2.13 3.86
N GLU A 198 22.31 -2.14 2.55
CA GLU A 198 23.42 -2.26 1.60
C GLU A 198 24.47 -1.16 1.83
N THR A 199 24.02 0.09 2.01
CA THR A 199 24.92 1.22 2.34
C THR A 199 25.45 1.11 3.77
N VAL A 200 24.61 0.81 4.75
CA VAL A 200 25.02 0.71 6.16
C VAL A 200 26.08 -0.37 6.33
N GLU A 201 25.86 -1.57 5.77
CA GLU A 201 26.80 -2.69 5.85
C GLU A 201 28.13 -2.34 5.19
N ALA A 202 28.11 -1.75 3.98
CA ALA A 202 29.34 -1.35 3.28
C ALA A 202 30.16 -0.34 4.09
N ARG A 203 29.51 0.64 4.73
CA ARG A 203 30.18 1.67 5.56
C ARG A 203 30.70 1.10 6.90
N VAL A 204 29.97 0.14 7.49
CA VAL A 204 30.40 -0.56 8.70
C VAL A 204 31.58 -1.49 8.41
N GLU A 205 31.56 -2.24 7.31
CA GLU A 205 32.67 -3.09 6.89
C GLU A 205 33.95 -2.29 6.58
N ALA A 206 33.79 -1.09 5.99
CA ALA A 206 34.89 -0.16 5.76
C ALA A 206 35.47 0.43 7.08
N GLY A 207 34.72 0.33 8.19
CA GLY A 207 35.06 0.95 9.48
C GLY A 207 34.78 2.45 9.54
N ASP A 208 34.00 2.95 8.57
CA ASP A 208 33.59 4.36 8.50
C ASP A 208 32.41 4.65 9.44
N TRP A 209 31.50 3.72 9.63
CA TRP A 209 30.35 3.79 10.54
C TRP A 209 30.37 2.66 11.57
N ALA A 210 29.56 2.80 12.63
CA ALA A 210 29.26 1.72 13.58
C ALA A 210 27.76 1.55 13.70
N LEU A 211 27.28 0.33 13.48
CA LEU A 211 25.88 -0.02 13.73
C LEU A 211 25.71 -0.26 15.24
N VAL A 212 24.87 0.55 15.87
CA VAL A 212 24.56 0.47 17.32
C VAL A 212 23.46 -0.54 17.58
N ASP A 213 22.37 -0.44 16.80
CA ASP A 213 21.22 -1.34 16.94
C ASP A 213 20.47 -1.46 15.62
N ASP A 214 19.70 -2.56 15.50
CA ASP A 214 18.89 -2.92 14.34
C ASP A 214 17.62 -3.59 14.86
N GLN A 215 16.56 -2.82 15.01
CA GLN A 215 15.32 -3.24 15.67
C GLN A 215 14.11 -3.12 14.73
N PHE A 216 13.20 -4.10 14.80
CA PHE A 216 11.89 -4.04 14.19
C PHE A 216 10.87 -3.51 15.19
N VAL A 217 9.92 -2.72 14.71
CA VAL A 217 8.84 -2.13 15.51
C VAL A 217 7.54 -2.86 15.22
N PRO A 218 7.08 -3.73 16.15
CA PRO A 218 5.87 -4.52 15.94
C PRO A 218 4.65 -3.64 15.63
N GLY A 219 3.88 -4.01 14.61
CA GLY A 219 2.67 -3.29 14.20
C GLY A 219 2.91 -1.88 13.68
N TRP A 220 4.15 -1.50 13.36
CA TRP A 220 4.50 -0.11 13.03
C TRP A 220 4.09 0.90 14.12
N ASP A 221 3.98 0.43 15.38
CA ASP A 221 3.44 1.21 16.48
C ASP A 221 4.37 2.36 16.89
N ASN A 222 3.89 3.59 16.72
CA ASN A 222 4.67 4.81 16.99
C ASN A 222 5.05 4.96 18.49
N ALA A 223 4.23 4.47 19.43
CA ALA A 223 4.56 4.55 20.84
C ALA A 223 5.60 3.51 21.23
N GLU A 224 5.54 2.32 20.63
CA GLU A 224 6.56 1.29 20.78
C GLU A 224 7.88 1.75 20.17
N ALA A 225 7.86 2.38 18.98
CA ALA A 225 9.04 2.97 18.34
C ALA A 225 9.75 3.98 19.26
N GLN A 226 8.98 4.85 19.92
CA GLN A 226 9.56 5.80 20.89
C GLN A 226 10.21 5.07 22.06
N THR A 227 9.54 4.06 22.60
CA THR A 227 10.05 3.25 23.73
C THR A 227 11.34 2.54 23.36
N ILE A 228 11.39 1.90 22.18
CA ILE A 228 12.58 1.23 21.65
C ILE A 228 13.71 2.24 21.48
N MET A 229 13.44 3.40 20.87
CA MET A 229 14.48 4.41 20.65
C MET A 229 15.01 4.99 21.96
N GLU A 230 14.15 5.26 22.97
CA GLU A 230 14.57 5.69 24.31
C GLU A 230 15.48 4.65 24.98
N GLN A 231 15.20 3.36 24.80
CA GLN A 231 16.06 2.29 25.32
C GLN A 231 17.41 2.23 24.60
N ILE A 232 17.42 2.33 23.27
CA ILE A 232 18.66 2.39 22.47
C ILE A 232 19.54 3.56 22.92
N LEU A 233 18.94 4.75 23.14
CA LEU A 233 19.69 5.92 23.62
C LEU A 233 20.32 5.69 24.99
N VAL A 234 19.60 5.02 25.91
CA VAL A 234 20.18 4.66 27.23
C VAL A 234 21.34 3.69 27.08
N ASP A 235 21.19 2.63 26.28
CA ASP A 235 22.20 1.59 26.11
C ASP A 235 23.44 2.11 25.40
N ALA A 236 23.26 3.03 24.43
CA ALA A 236 24.31 3.73 23.72
C ALA A 236 24.91 4.93 24.50
N ASN A 237 24.47 5.22 25.72
CA ASN A 237 24.87 6.41 26.48
C ASN A 237 24.62 7.72 25.71
N ASN A 238 23.56 7.81 24.94
CA ASN A 238 23.20 8.91 24.04
C ASN A 238 24.19 9.15 22.90
N ASP A 239 25.03 8.19 22.57
CA ASP A 239 25.99 8.27 21.46
C ASP A 239 25.34 7.64 20.21
N VAL A 240 24.37 8.35 19.61
CA VAL A 240 23.69 8.04 18.34
C VAL A 240 23.81 9.25 17.44
N ASN A 241 24.22 9.02 16.20
CA ASN A 241 24.51 10.09 15.24
C ASN A 241 23.60 10.06 14.00
N ALA A 242 22.93 8.94 13.71
CA ALA A 242 21.94 8.84 12.65
C ALA A 242 20.96 7.70 12.92
N VAL A 243 19.73 7.84 12.40
CA VAL A 243 18.70 6.81 12.50
C VAL A 243 18.03 6.60 11.16
N PHE A 244 18.13 5.37 10.62
CA PHE A 244 17.31 4.92 9.50
C PHE A 244 15.95 4.48 10.06
N ALA A 245 14.99 5.39 10.10
CA ALA A 245 13.62 5.10 10.46
C ALA A 245 12.81 4.77 9.20
N ALA A 246 12.08 3.66 9.23
CA ALA A 246 11.46 3.09 8.04
C ALA A 246 10.24 3.88 7.51
N ASN A 247 9.59 4.70 8.34
CA ASN A 247 8.56 5.64 7.91
C ASN A 247 8.54 6.92 8.76
N ASP A 248 7.71 7.90 8.39
CA ASP A 248 7.62 9.19 9.08
C ASP A 248 7.03 9.07 10.50
N GLY A 249 6.17 8.10 10.76
CA GLY A 249 5.64 7.83 12.09
C GLY A 249 6.76 7.41 13.05
N LEU A 250 7.60 6.47 12.63
CA LEU A 250 8.78 6.01 13.37
C LEU A 250 9.83 7.13 13.47
N ALA A 251 10.02 7.91 12.39
CA ALA A 251 10.91 9.08 12.38
C ALA A 251 10.47 10.13 13.41
N ASN A 252 9.20 10.44 13.48
CA ASN A 252 8.66 11.40 14.45
C ASN A 252 8.83 10.91 15.89
N SER A 253 8.61 9.62 16.14
CA SER A 253 8.83 8.98 17.44
C SER A 253 10.32 9.01 17.83
N THR A 254 11.21 8.74 16.86
CA THR A 254 12.66 8.87 17.01
C THR A 254 13.06 10.30 17.38
N ILE A 255 12.57 11.30 16.65
CA ILE A 255 12.85 12.72 16.92
C ILE A 255 12.40 13.11 18.33
N ASN A 256 11.22 12.67 18.76
CA ASN A 256 10.73 12.93 20.12
C ASN A 256 11.64 12.30 21.20
N ALA A 257 12.13 11.07 20.98
CA ALA A 257 13.06 10.42 21.89
C ALA A 257 14.41 11.15 21.97
N LEU A 258 14.95 11.57 20.82
CA LEU A 258 16.20 12.36 20.73
C LEU A 258 16.06 13.70 21.46
N GLU A 259 14.98 14.44 21.23
CA GLU A 259 14.70 15.70 21.92
C GLU A 259 14.53 15.50 23.45
N GLY A 260 13.83 14.43 23.86
CA GLY A 260 13.69 14.03 25.25
C GLY A 260 15.02 13.74 25.94
N ALA A 261 16.00 13.19 25.22
CA ALA A 261 17.37 12.95 25.67
C ALA A 261 18.27 14.20 25.58
N GLY A 262 17.79 15.30 25.01
CA GLY A 262 18.55 16.53 24.81
C GLY A 262 19.57 16.44 23.67
N ILE A 263 19.36 15.52 22.73
CA ILE A 263 20.17 15.38 21.53
C ILE A 263 19.58 16.31 20.46
N GLY A 264 20.44 17.13 19.85
CA GLY A 264 20.04 18.03 18.76
C GLY A 264 19.69 17.28 17.48
N PRO A 265 19.28 17.99 16.42
CA PRO A 265 18.97 17.33 15.15
C PRO A 265 20.17 16.52 14.64
N ILE A 266 19.91 15.27 14.31
CA ILE A 266 20.81 14.35 13.62
C ILE A 266 20.10 13.84 12.37
N PRO A 267 20.80 13.25 11.37
CA PRO A 267 20.15 12.63 10.23
C PRO A 267 19.15 11.56 10.64
N VAL A 268 17.89 11.70 10.18
CA VAL A 268 16.80 10.74 10.36
C VAL A 268 16.10 10.56 9.03
N SER A 269 15.91 9.32 8.59
CA SER A 269 15.12 9.02 7.40
C SER A 269 13.64 8.85 7.74
N GLY A 270 12.81 8.73 6.72
CA GLY A 270 11.40 8.39 6.81
C GLY A 270 10.80 8.07 5.44
N GLN A 271 9.52 7.81 5.40
CA GLN A 271 8.74 7.49 4.21
C GLN A 271 7.29 7.95 4.43
N ASP A 272 6.53 8.08 3.35
CA ASP A 272 5.12 8.43 3.20
C ASP A 272 4.84 9.93 3.02
N ALA A 273 5.83 10.78 3.10
CA ALA A 273 5.69 12.24 2.93
C ALA A 273 4.48 12.80 3.71
N THR A 274 4.34 12.37 4.97
CA THR A 274 3.26 12.83 5.85
C THR A 274 3.41 14.33 6.13
N THR A 275 2.34 15.00 6.54
CA THR A 275 2.42 16.41 6.96
C THR A 275 3.48 16.60 8.06
N ALA A 276 3.54 15.70 9.04
CA ALA A 276 4.54 15.74 10.10
C ALA A 276 5.97 15.52 9.57
N GLY A 277 6.16 14.57 8.64
CA GLY A 277 7.45 14.34 7.97
C GLY A 277 7.92 15.57 7.20
N MET A 278 7.03 16.19 6.41
CA MET A 278 7.35 17.43 5.67
C MET A 278 7.68 18.59 6.62
N GLN A 279 6.98 18.72 7.73
CA GLN A 279 7.27 19.70 8.78
C GLN A 279 8.64 19.45 9.43
N ASN A 280 8.96 18.20 9.75
CA ASN A 280 10.26 17.82 10.31
C ASN A 280 11.41 18.08 9.32
N ILE A 281 11.22 17.84 8.03
CA ILE A 281 12.19 18.19 6.99
C ILE A 281 12.38 19.71 6.91
N ALA A 282 11.31 20.48 6.88
CA ALA A 282 11.38 21.95 6.85
C ALA A 282 12.09 22.54 8.09
N LEU A 283 11.95 21.90 9.26
CA LEU A 283 12.61 22.25 10.51
C LEU A 283 14.07 21.74 10.59
N GLY A 284 14.55 20.93 9.64
CA GLY A 284 15.86 20.29 9.66
C GLY A 284 16.01 19.20 10.74
N LYS A 285 14.90 18.61 11.19
CA LYS A 285 14.85 17.50 12.15
C LYS A 285 14.84 16.13 11.51
N GLN A 286 14.40 16.05 10.25
CA GLN A 286 14.39 14.86 9.40
C GLN A 286 15.12 15.19 8.10
N THR A 287 15.91 14.25 7.59
CA THR A 287 16.74 14.45 6.39
C THR A 287 15.98 14.18 5.12
N VAL A 288 15.21 13.10 5.12
CA VAL A 288 14.49 12.59 3.95
C VAL A 288 13.18 11.93 4.38
N SER A 289 12.16 12.10 3.57
CA SER A 289 11.00 11.21 3.56
C SER A 289 10.83 10.69 2.14
N VAL A 290 10.75 9.38 1.97
CA VAL A 290 10.54 8.82 0.64
C VAL A 290 9.06 8.96 0.29
N TYR A 291 8.80 9.78 -0.72
CA TYR A 291 7.47 10.01 -1.25
C TYR A 291 7.08 8.88 -2.19
N LYS A 292 5.99 8.27 -1.88
CA LYS A 292 5.25 7.33 -2.73
C LYS A 292 4.04 8.10 -3.27
N PRO A 293 3.97 8.44 -4.56
CA PRO A 293 2.78 9.05 -5.14
C PRO A 293 1.57 8.11 -5.08
N ILE A 294 0.81 8.16 -3.98
CA ILE A 294 -0.31 7.26 -3.70
C ILE A 294 -1.41 7.36 -4.76
N GLN A 295 -1.59 8.55 -5.36
CA GLN A 295 -2.52 8.71 -6.48
C GLN A 295 -2.17 7.78 -7.64
N ASP A 296 -0.87 7.61 -7.95
CA ASP A 296 -0.43 6.73 -9.03
C ASP A 296 -0.54 5.26 -8.61
N GLU A 297 -0.17 4.92 -7.38
CA GLU A 297 -0.27 3.55 -6.87
C GLU A 297 -1.72 3.05 -6.91
N ALA A 298 -2.65 3.81 -6.31
CA ALA A 298 -4.07 3.49 -6.32
C ALA A 298 -4.66 3.52 -7.75
N GLY A 299 -4.23 4.47 -8.59
CA GLY A 299 -4.66 4.57 -9.99
C GLY A 299 -4.23 3.36 -10.82
N VAL A 300 -2.97 2.92 -10.69
CA VAL A 300 -2.46 1.72 -11.34
C VAL A 300 -3.14 0.46 -10.81
N ALA A 301 -3.31 0.34 -9.50
CA ALA A 301 -4.02 -0.80 -8.91
C ALA A 301 -5.49 -0.86 -9.35
N ALA A 302 -6.16 0.29 -9.46
CA ALA A 302 -7.50 0.37 -10.01
C ALA A 302 -7.55 -0.04 -11.48
N ALA A 303 -6.58 0.37 -12.31
CA ALA A 303 -6.48 -0.04 -13.71
C ALA A 303 -6.28 -1.56 -13.84
N VAL A 304 -5.41 -2.15 -13.02
CA VAL A 304 -5.20 -3.61 -12.96
C VAL A 304 -6.47 -4.33 -12.51
N ALA A 305 -7.16 -3.84 -11.48
CA ALA A 305 -8.41 -4.42 -11.00
C ALA A 305 -9.53 -4.37 -12.05
N LEU A 306 -9.63 -3.26 -12.80
CA LEU A 306 -10.58 -3.11 -13.90
C LEU A 306 -10.25 -4.07 -15.07
N ALA A 307 -8.97 -4.25 -15.39
CA ALA A 307 -8.52 -5.20 -16.40
C ALA A 307 -8.90 -6.65 -16.01
N LEU A 308 -8.61 -7.05 -14.78
CA LEU A 308 -9.01 -8.36 -14.26
C LEU A 308 -10.54 -8.57 -14.30
N ARG A 309 -11.31 -7.56 -13.90
CA ARG A 309 -12.77 -7.59 -13.95
C ARG A 309 -13.32 -7.78 -15.37
N SER A 310 -12.61 -7.22 -16.36
CA SER A 310 -13.01 -7.27 -17.79
C SER A 310 -12.40 -8.45 -18.55
N GLY A 311 -11.40 -9.12 -17.96
CA GLY A 311 -10.60 -10.16 -18.63
C GLY A 311 -9.60 -9.59 -19.62
N ASP A 312 -9.16 -8.33 -19.42
CA ASP A 312 -8.15 -7.65 -20.21
C ASP A 312 -6.74 -7.93 -19.66
N ASP A 313 -5.71 -7.54 -20.43
CA ASP A 313 -4.30 -7.74 -20.05
C ASP A 313 -3.88 -6.73 -18.95
N ILE A 314 -3.33 -7.26 -17.85
CA ILE A 314 -2.92 -6.45 -16.70
C ILE A 314 -1.63 -5.67 -16.95
N GLU A 315 -0.69 -6.19 -17.76
CA GLU A 315 0.55 -5.48 -18.08
C GLU A 315 0.25 -4.28 -18.99
N ASP A 316 -0.62 -4.46 -19.99
CA ASP A 316 -1.09 -3.37 -20.85
C ASP A 316 -1.84 -2.31 -20.01
N ALA A 317 -2.68 -2.71 -19.06
CA ALA A 317 -3.40 -1.80 -18.18
C ALA A 317 -2.46 -0.99 -17.29
N ALA A 318 -1.49 -1.64 -16.64
CA ALA A 318 -0.53 -1.00 -15.76
C ALA A 318 0.42 -0.06 -16.50
N THR A 319 0.98 -0.51 -17.65
CA THR A 319 1.99 0.27 -18.40
C THR A 319 1.41 1.39 -19.24
N SER A 320 0.11 1.34 -19.55
CA SER A 320 -0.61 2.44 -20.22
C SER A 320 -1.15 3.50 -19.27
N TYR A 321 -1.02 3.32 -17.96
CA TYR A 321 -1.41 4.34 -16.98
C TYR A 321 -0.57 5.60 -17.16
N GLU A 322 -1.23 6.75 -17.27
CA GLU A 322 -0.59 8.07 -17.39
C GLU A 322 -0.84 8.86 -16.10
N SER A 323 0.23 9.16 -15.37
CA SER A 323 0.15 10.00 -14.18
C SER A 323 -0.34 11.40 -14.49
N ALA A 324 -1.24 11.91 -13.66
CA ALA A 324 -1.71 13.30 -13.72
C ALA A 324 -0.89 14.25 -12.84
N LEU A 325 0.11 13.76 -12.13
CA LEU A 325 0.90 14.51 -11.17
C LEU A 325 1.86 15.50 -11.83
N ALA A 326 2.05 16.67 -11.22
CA ALA A 326 2.89 17.75 -11.73
C ALA A 326 4.38 17.40 -11.72
N SER A 327 4.83 16.53 -10.79
CA SER A 327 6.18 15.98 -10.75
C SER A 327 6.49 15.04 -11.92
N GLY A 328 5.46 14.60 -12.64
CA GLY A 328 5.52 13.56 -13.66
C GLY A 328 5.13 12.18 -13.13
N GLY A 329 4.90 12.08 -11.83
CA GLY A 329 4.47 10.85 -11.16
C GLY A 329 5.52 9.73 -11.13
N ALA A 330 5.08 8.55 -10.72
CA ALA A 330 5.92 7.36 -10.67
C ALA A 330 5.94 6.64 -12.03
N SER A 331 7.11 6.27 -12.50
CA SER A 331 7.22 5.35 -13.62
C SER A 331 6.92 3.92 -13.18
N VAL A 332 6.28 3.15 -14.05
CA VAL A 332 5.86 1.77 -13.81
C VAL A 332 6.82 0.81 -14.52
N SER A 333 7.21 -0.26 -13.86
CA SER A 333 7.89 -1.40 -14.44
C SER A 333 7.23 -2.70 -13.99
N ILE A 334 7.28 -3.73 -14.84
CA ILE A 334 6.78 -5.06 -14.48
C ILE A 334 7.99 -5.95 -14.20
N ILE A 335 8.07 -6.43 -12.98
CA ILE A 335 9.07 -7.41 -12.52
C ILE A 335 8.33 -8.58 -11.87
N GLY A 336 9.04 -9.55 -11.31
CA GLY A 336 8.45 -10.64 -10.54
C GLY A 336 8.68 -10.46 -9.06
N ILE A 337 7.85 -11.13 -8.26
CA ILE A 337 8.10 -11.36 -6.84
C ILE A 337 7.79 -12.82 -6.50
N ASP A 338 8.66 -13.47 -5.76
CA ASP A 338 8.49 -14.86 -5.36
C ASP A 338 7.43 -14.97 -4.24
N ALA A 339 6.39 -15.74 -4.47
CA ALA A 339 5.24 -15.85 -3.57
C ALA A 339 5.57 -16.48 -2.21
N GLU A 340 6.59 -17.32 -2.12
CA GLU A 340 7.00 -17.95 -0.88
C GLU A 340 7.87 -17.04 -0.03
N SER A 341 8.90 -16.42 -0.65
CA SER A 341 9.89 -15.62 0.08
C SER A 341 9.59 -14.13 0.13
N GLY A 342 8.81 -13.59 -0.82
CA GLY A 342 8.59 -12.14 -0.96
C GLY A 342 9.82 -11.39 -1.51
N GLU A 343 10.80 -12.09 -2.04
CA GLU A 343 11.97 -11.49 -2.67
C GLU A 343 11.70 -11.15 -4.15
N PRO A 344 12.24 -10.04 -4.69
CA PRO A 344 12.14 -9.74 -6.10
C PRO A 344 12.71 -10.86 -6.98
N ALA A 345 11.99 -11.23 -8.04
CA ALA A 345 12.39 -12.21 -9.03
C ALA A 345 12.86 -11.54 -10.33
N GLU A 346 13.78 -12.21 -11.06
CA GLU A 346 14.33 -11.68 -12.31
C GLU A 346 13.29 -11.60 -13.45
N SER A 347 12.15 -12.32 -13.34
CA SER A 347 11.11 -12.41 -14.37
C SER A 347 9.74 -12.29 -13.72
N ALA A 348 8.81 -11.63 -14.40
CA ALA A 348 7.40 -11.57 -13.98
C ALA A 348 6.65 -12.89 -14.23
N GLU A 349 7.28 -13.86 -14.88
CA GLU A 349 6.69 -15.16 -15.21
C GLU A 349 7.45 -16.30 -14.52
N GLY A 350 6.72 -17.28 -14.02
CA GLY A 350 7.28 -18.49 -13.40
C GLY A 350 6.33 -19.16 -12.41
N ASP A 351 6.56 -20.42 -12.10
CA ASP A 351 5.81 -21.10 -11.05
C ASP A 351 6.13 -20.45 -9.69
N GLY A 352 5.11 -19.98 -8.97
CA GLY A 352 5.25 -19.29 -7.68
C GLY A 352 5.75 -17.85 -7.78
N VAL A 353 5.72 -17.25 -8.97
CA VAL A 353 6.03 -15.84 -9.18
C VAL A 353 4.74 -15.05 -9.44
N VAL A 354 4.58 -13.95 -8.74
CA VAL A 354 3.48 -12.99 -8.94
C VAL A 354 4.00 -11.82 -9.79
N PRO A 355 3.28 -11.38 -10.83
CA PRO A 355 3.61 -10.16 -11.55
C PRO A 355 3.62 -8.97 -10.60
N TYR A 356 4.76 -8.31 -10.47
CA TYR A 356 4.95 -7.15 -9.61
C TYR A 356 4.98 -5.87 -10.44
N VAL A 357 3.93 -5.09 -10.33
CA VAL A 357 3.83 -3.75 -10.91
C VAL A 357 4.52 -2.77 -9.97
N ALA A 358 5.80 -2.54 -10.22
CA ALA A 358 6.68 -1.76 -9.37
C ALA A 358 6.73 -0.29 -9.82
N LEU A 359 6.37 0.62 -8.91
CA LEU A 359 6.46 2.07 -9.11
C LEU A 359 7.77 2.59 -8.52
N VAL A 360 8.35 3.62 -9.13
CA VAL A 360 9.60 4.23 -8.65
C VAL A 360 9.30 5.27 -7.58
N PRO A 361 9.84 5.12 -6.35
CA PRO A 361 9.67 6.09 -5.27
C PRO A 361 10.56 7.33 -5.47
N ILE A 362 10.26 8.42 -4.74
CA ILE A 362 10.99 9.68 -4.82
C ILE A 362 11.53 10.06 -3.43
N GLY A 363 12.84 10.13 -3.27
CA GLY A 363 13.46 10.68 -2.04
C GLY A 363 13.20 12.19 -1.94
N VAL A 364 12.48 12.64 -0.91
CA VAL A 364 12.16 14.06 -0.69
C VAL A 364 12.97 14.62 0.45
N THR A 365 13.69 15.69 0.13
CA THR A 365 14.42 16.53 1.07
C THR A 365 13.87 17.95 1.03
N VAL A 366 14.40 18.87 1.84
CA VAL A 366 13.98 20.27 1.79
C VAL A 366 14.19 20.91 0.42
N ASP A 367 15.18 20.42 -0.35
CA ASP A 367 15.56 21.00 -1.65
C ASP A 367 14.56 20.72 -2.77
N ASN A 368 13.84 19.57 -2.73
CA ASN A 368 12.91 19.16 -3.78
C ASN A 368 11.45 19.04 -3.32
N MET A 369 11.13 19.29 -2.06
CA MET A 369 9.76 19.17 -1.50
C MET A 369 8.75 20.03 -2.28
N ALA A 370 9.14 21.24 -2.67
CA ALA A 370 8.25 22.14 -3.40
C ALA A 370 7.89 21.62 -4.80
N ASP A 371 8.87 21.01 -5.48
CA ASP A 371 8.74 20.53 -6.87
C ASP A 371 8.16 19.11 -6.96
N THR A 372 7.96 18.45 -5.82
CA THR A 372 7.42 17.09 -5.72
C THR A 372 6.11 17.10 -4.94
N VAL A 373 6.14 16.82 -3.66
CA VAL A 373 4.99 16.65 -2.75
C VAL A 373 4.00 17.83 -2.82
N ILE A 374 4.52 19.07 -2.85
CA ILE A 374 3.67 20.28 -2.93
C ILE A 374 3.14 20.48 -4.34
N ALA A 375 3.98 20.34 -5.37
CA ALA A 375 3.55 20.50 -6.76
C ALA A 375 2.47 19.49 -7.17
N ASP A 376 2.55 18.27 -6.65
CA ASP A 376 1.56 17.21 -6.87
C ASP A 376 0.26 17.42 -6.08
N GLY A 377 0.24 18.36 -5.13
CA GLY A 377 -0.91 18.60 -4.27
C GLY A 377 -1.14 17.49 -3.24
N PHE A 378 -0.15 16.62 -3.03
CA PHE A 378 -0.23 15.56 -2.01
C PHE A 378 -0.25 16.16 -0.61
N ARG A 379 0.56 17.22 -0.39
CA ARG A 379 0.44 18.13 0.76
C ARG A 379 0.46 19.56 0.25
N THR A 380 -0.16 20.46 1.00
CA THR A 380 -0.18 21.89 0.67
C THR A 380 0.79 22.68 1.53
N VAL A 381 1.21 23.85 1.02
CA VAL A 381 2.04 24.77 1.81
C VAL A 381 1.33 25.17 3.10
N ASP A 382 0.00 25.38 3.06
CA ASP A 382 -0.80 25.76 4.23
C ASP A 382 -0.82 24.65 5.30
N GLU A 383 -0.80 23.37 4.93
CA GLU A 383 -0.72 22.23 5.87
C GLU A 383 0.67 22.10 6.50
N VAL A 384 1.71 22.27 5.69
CA VAL A 384 3.09 22.14 6.15
C VAL A 384 3.52 23.35 6.96
N CYS A 385 3.21 24.58 6.50
CA CYS A 385 3.74 25.83 7.05
C CYS A 385 2.89 26.37 8.22
N THR A 386 2.76 25.56 9.27
CA THR A 386 1.99 25.91 10.48
C THR A 386 2.91 26.06 11.70
N GLY A 387 2.49 26.83 12.71
CA GLY A 387 3.23 27.03 13.95
C GLY A 387 4.67 27.51 13.71
N ASP A 388 5.65 26.86 14.36
CA ASP A 388 7.07 27.21 14.26
C ASP A 388 7.64 26.92 12.85
N VAL A 389 7.04 26.00 12.09
CA VAL A 389 7.45 25.67 10.71
C VAL A 389 7.26 26.85 9.77
N ALA A 390 6.27 27.71 10.01
CA ALA A 390 6.00 28.91 9.20
C ALA A 390 7.18 29.90 9.19
N GLU A 391 8.09 29.82 10.17
CA GLU A 391 9.27 30.67 10.26
C GLU A 391 10.48 30.11 9.50
N THR A 392 10.38 28.89 8.95
CA THR A 392 11.48 28.25 8.19
C THR A 392 11.70 28.94 6.83
N GLU A 393 12.90 28.76 6.30
CA GLU A 393 13.26 29.27 4.97
C GLU A 393 12.37 28.68 3.89
N PHE A 394 12.06 27.38 3.97
CA PHE A 394 11.15 26.71 3.06
C PHE A 394 9.78 27.43 2.98
N CYS A 395 9.17 27.69 4.13
CA CYS A 395 7.84 28.31 4.18
C CYS A 395 7.88 29.79 3.72
N GLN A 396 8.94 30.53 4.02
CA GLN A 396 9.09 31.91 3.59
C GLN A 396 9.27 32.05 2.06
N GLN A 397 9.81 31.03 1.40
CA GLN A 397 10.02 31.03 -0.05
C GLN A 397 8.79 30.52 -0.83
N ASN A 398 7.94 29.70 -0.21
CA ASN A 398 6.83 29.03 -0.90
C ASN A 398 5.42 29.50 -0.47
N SER A 399 5.31 30.51 0.43
CA SER A 399 4.03 31.09 0.93
C SER A 399 3.49 32.19 0.04
#